data_e0655735cba032d2c6de80d18a4cf615
#
_entry.id   e0655735cba032d2c6de80d18a4cf615
#
_cell.length_a   1.000
_cell.length_b   1.000
_cell.length_c   1.000
_cell.angle_alpha   90.00
_cell.angle_beta   90.00
_cell.angle_gamma   90.00
#
_symmetry.space_group_name_H-M   'P 1'
#
loop_
_entity.id
_entity.type
_entity.pdbx_description
1 polymer ?
#
loop_
_entity_poly.entity_id
_entity_poly.type
_entity_poly.pdbx_seq_one_letter_code
_entity_poly.pdbx_strand_id
1 'polypeptide(L)'
;MATTWNSTLAKRRNRRDFLKKSTGAVALAAFGIARKAFAAEPVNIGGLYPVTGSFAQIGQGCVNAAKLAVQMVNEAGGIKSLGGAPLNLIVSDVQSDTTVTRTETDRLINAYKLSAIHGCFASALTLIASEVAERAKMPLLTGSSSDQLNKNRRYTFTPFSRASQFAEAQLQMSRLVSDSPKVAVIFENTAFGTSTSNGLREQASGQGVEVVMFEPYSAGLTDASPLINKVRASGANMLFPVSYLNDLILIIRAIRQNGLEIAINGGSGGFVIPDFYKNVGSVGEGLLGVAHWNHDVNADAQKVNENYKKQYGEFLFEYAGGLVAQTFMIADALERAASTDPQKVRDALSTLDVSSGYAAMGPGGKVKFGPNGKNIYAHPVGVQWQHGDLATVFPKEDARAPLLKT
;
A
#
# COMPACT_ATOMS: atom_id res chain seq x y z
N MET A 1 9.10 30.23 75.15
CA MET A 1 8.60 29.41 76.22
C MET A 1 8.82 27.98 75.76
N ALA A 2 9.94 27.40 76.21
CA ALA A 2 10.16 26.61 77.36
C ALA A 2 9.47 25.24 77.24
N THR A 3 10.33 24.30 77.03
CA THR A 3 10.77 23.18 77.88
C THR A 3 9.84 21.95 77.78
N THR A 4 10.21 20.71 77.75
CA THR A 4 11.30 19.99 78.46
C THR A 4 11.50 18.60 77.86
N TRP A 5 12.72 18.13 77.92
CA TRP A 5 13.21 16.79 77.85
C TRP A 5 12.57 15.80 78.87
N ASN A 6 12.42 14.51 78.51
CA ASN A 6 12.84 13.50 79.45
C ASN A 6 13.26 12.14 78.80
N SER A 7 14.43 11.74 79.18
CA SER A 7 15.11 10.48 78.98
C SER A 7 14.57 9.39 79.87
N THR A 8 14.56 8.10 79.47
CA THR A 8 14.90 6.99 80.38
C THR A 8 15.23 5.69 79.62
N LEU A 9 16.51 5.36 79.70
CA LEU A 9 17.14 4.12 80.08
C LEU A 9 16.88 2.80 79.31
N ALA A 10 17.99 2.36 78.75
CA ALA A 10 18.34 1.04 78.27
C ALA A 10 18.01 -0.13 79.20
N LYS A 11 17.53 -1.23 78.61
CA LYS A 11 17.80 -2.58 79.17
C LYS A 11 18.40 -3.49 78.12
N ARG A 12 19.69 -3.75 78.29
CA ARG A 12 20.42 -4.86 77.65
C ARG A 12 19.68 -6.16 77.95
N ARG A 13 19.27 -6.91 76.92
CA ARG A 13 18.90 -8.32 77.04
C ARG A 13 19.82 -9.19 76.25
N ASN A 14 20.32 -10.22 76.91
CA ASN A 14 21.38 -11.12 76.56
C ASN A 14 21.17 -11.90 75.26
N ARG A 15 22.28 -12.06 74.55
CA ARG A 15 22.49 -12.84 73.33
C ARG A 15 22.47 -14.38 73.51
N ARG A 16 21.94 -14.92 74.58
CA ARG A 16 22.06 -16.37 74.89
C ARG A 16 20.76 -17.17 74.84
N ASP A 17 19.58 -16.58 74.66
CA ASP A 17 18.32 -17.32 74.70
C ASP A 17 17.64 -17.50 73.32
N PHE A 18 18.35 -17.36 72.22
CA PHE A 18 17.75 -17.52 70.88
C PHE A 18 18.20 -18.84 70.18
N LEU A 19 18.81 -19.76 70.90
CA LEU A 19 19.32 -21.02 70.33
C LEU A 19 18.68 -22.26 70.99
N LYS A 20 17.37 -22.32 71.16
CA LYS A 20 16.65 -23.59 71.46
C LYS A 20 15.18 -23.40 71.20
N LYS A 21 14.74 -23.64 69.97
CA LYS A 21 13.42 -24.12 69.49
C LYS A 21 13.18 -23.65 68.09
N SER A 22 13.61 -24.41 67.13
CA SER A 22 12.94 -24.51 65.84
C SER A 22 13.47 -25.72 65.07
N THR A 23 12.93 -26.85 65.44
CA THR A 23 12.83 -28.02 64.59
C THR A 23 11.79 -27.70 63.49
N GLY A 24 12.16 -27.85 62.25
CA GLY A 24 11.25 -28.20 61.16
C GLY A 24 10.47 -27.09 60.49
N ALA A 25 11.09 -26.46 59.51
CA ALA A 25 10.44 -26.05 58.27
C ALA A 25 11.53 -25.81 57.22
N VAL A 26 11.78 -26.82 56.39
CA VAL A 26 12.54 -26.65 55.17
C VAL A 26 11.65 -25.81 54.26
N ALA A 27 11.83 -24.50 54.28
CA ALA A 27 11.32 -23.62 53.24
C ALA A 27 12.15 -23.87 52.00
N LEU A 28 11.61 -24.62 51.04
CA LEU A 28 12.05 -24.56 49.65
C LEU A 28 11.92 -23.11 49.19
N ALA A 29 13.02 -22.35 49.29
CA ALA A 29 13.17 -21.13 48.54
C ALA A 29 13.19 -21.55 47.07
N ALA A 30 12.03 -21.49 46.41
CA ALA A 30 11.96 -21.49 44.96
C ALA A 30 12.73 -20.27 44.49
N PHE A 31 13.98 -20.50 44.11
CA PHE A 31 14.70 -19.58 43.28
C PHE A 31 13.90 -19.46 41.98
N GLY A 32 12.96 -18.53 41.96
CA GLY A 32 12.42 -17.99 40.75
C GLY A 32 13.57 -17.36 39.98
N ILE A 33 14.20 -18.18 39.14
CA ILE A 33 15.03 -17.65 38.06
C ILE A 33 14.04 -16.83 37.26
N ALA A 34 13.95 -15.52 37.54
CA ALA A 34 13.42 -14.57 36.58
C ALA A 34 14.26 -14.75 35.31
N ARG A 35 13.80 -15.60 34.41
CA ARG A 35 14.26 -15.57 33.03
C ARG A 35 14.06 -14.11 32.62
N LYS A 36 15.15 -13.34 32.56
CA LYS A 36 15.16 -12.14 31.70
C LYS A 36 14.64 -12.64 30.38
N ALA A 37 13.38 -12.31 30.07
CA ALA A 37 12.88 -12.49 28.73
C ALA A 37 13.82 -11.66 27.88
N PHE A 38 14.76 -12.29 27.19
CA PHE A 38 15.49 -11.63 26.13
C PHE A 38 14.39 -11.16 25.17
N ALA A 39 14.32 -9.86 24.94
CA ALA A 39 13.43 -9.33 23.92
C ALA A 39 13.75 -10.11 22.63
N ALA A 40 12.71 -10.65 21.99
CA ALA A 40 12.90 -11.40 20.77
C ALA A 40 13.59 -10.51 19.73
N GLU A 41 14.56 -11.07 18.99
CA GLU A 41 15.27 -10.35 17.94
C GLU A 41 14.27 -9.79 16.92
N PRO A 42 14.39 -8.53 16.52
CA PRO A 42 13.51 -7.93 15.52
C PRO A 42 13.56 -8.67 14.18
N VAL A 43 12.42 -8.83 13.54
CA VAL A 43 12.31 -9.37 12.20
C VAL A 43 12.41 -8.23 11.19
N ASN A 44 13.44 -8.24 10.35
CA ASN A 44 13.64 -7.20 9.36
C ASN A 44 12.80 -7.47 8.10
N ILE A 45 12.10 -6.44 7.63
CA ILE A 45 11.47 -6.38 6.33
C ILE A 45 12.00 -5.19 5.55
N GLY A 46 12.17 -5.34 4.25
CA GLY A 46 12.65 -4.28 3.37
C GLY A 46 11.51 -3.47 2.77
N GLY A 47 11.70 -2.16 2.65
CA GLY A 47 10.79 -1.25 1.95
C GLY A 47 11.53 -0.51 0.83
N LEU A 48 11.09 -0.69 -0.41
CA LEU A 48 11.63 -0.01 -1.59
C LEU A 48 10.68 1.09 -2.02
N TYR A 49 11.03 2.36 -1.83
CA TYR A 49 10.16 3.49 -2.17
C TYR A 49 10.95 4.60 -2.86
N PRO A 50 10.36 5.29 -3.86
CA PRO A 50 10.96 6.49 -4.44
C PRO A 50 10.67 7.70 -3.53
N VAL A 51 11.51 7.90 -2.50
CA VAL A 51 11.35 9.00 -1.52
C VAL A 51 11.87 10.32 -2.09
N THR A 52 12.71 10.24 -3.11
CA THR A 52 13.19 11.39 -3.90
C THR A 52 12.87 11.20 -5.39
N GLY A 53 13.04 12.27 -6.19
CA GLY A 53 12.75 12.29 -7.62
C GLY A 53 11.27 12.58 -7.94
N SER A 54 10.84 12.22 -9.17
CA SER A 54 9.52 12.56 -9.69
C SER A 54 8.33 11.96 -8.95
N PHE A 55 8.54 10.88 -8.21
CA PHE A 55 7.52 10.17 -7.45
C PHE A 55 7.60 10.41 -5.92
N ALA A 56 8.39 11.40 -5.48
CA ALA A 56 8.70 11.61 -4.06
C ALA A 56 7.46 11.78 -3.18
N GLN A 57 6.44 12.49 -3.63
CA GLN A 57 5.19 12.71 -2.87
C GLN A 57 4.47 11.39 -2.57
N ILE A 58 4.31 10.54 -3.59
CA ILE A 58 3.70 9.23 -3.44
C ILE A 58 4.60 8.32 -2.58
N GLY A 59 5.91 8.34 -2.83
CA GLY A 59 6.89 7.54 -2.09
C GLY A 59 6.91 7.85 -0.61
N GLN A 60 6.83 9.12 -0.23
CA GLN A 60 6.79 9.54 1.17
C GLN A 60 5.52 9.04 1.88
N GLY A 61 4.35 9.15 1.24
CA GLY A 61 3.10 8.60 1.76
C GLY A 61 3.16 7.08 1.93
N CYS A 62 3.82 6.38 1.01
CA CYS A 62 4.10 4.95 1.12
C CYS A 62 4.96 4.60 2.34
N VAL A 63 6.03 5.37 2.60
CA VAL A 63 6.86 5.19 3.80
C VAL A 63 6.05 5.40 5.08
N ASN A 64 5.22 6.44 5.11
CA ASN A 64 4.37 6.74 6.26
C ASN A 64 3.40 5.58 6.56
N ALA A 65 2.74 5.05 5.54
CA ALA A 65 1.83 3.93 5.66
C ALA A 65 2.52 2.63 6.11
N ALA A 66 3.70 2.34 5.57
CA ALA A 66 4.48 1.17 5.97
C ALA A 66 4.94 1.26 7.43
N LYS A 67 5.37 2.46 7.89
CA LYS A 67 5.71 2.70 9.30
C LYS A 67 4.49 2.52 10.21
N LEU A 68 3.33 3.07 9.83
CA LEU A 68 2.07 2.87 10.57
C LEU A 68 1.73 1.39 10.68
N ALA A 69 1.81 0.64 9.59
CA ALA A 69 1.51 -0.79 9.59
C ALA A 69 2.45 -1.59 10.50
N VAL A 70 3.75 -1.32 10.44
CA VAL A 70 4.73 -1.94 11.33
C VAL A 70 4.45 -1.59 12.80
N GLN A 71 4.12 -0.34 13.09
CA GLN A 71 3.70 0.07 14.43
C GLN A 71 2.47 -0.73 14.89
N MET A 72 1.43 -0.85 14.05
CA MET A 72 0.21 -1.61 14.38
C MET A 72 0.50 -3.09 14.66
N VAL A 73 1.37 -3.74 13.89
CA VAL A 73 1.80 -5.13 14.13
C VAL A 73 2.53 -5.23 15.47
N ASN A 74 3.43 -4.32 15.76
CA ASN A 74 4.22 -4.33 16.99
C ASN A 74 3.37 -4.05 18.24
N GLU A 75 2.42 -3.12 18.17
CA GLU A 75 1.45 -2.84 19.22
C GLU A 75 0.51 -4.03 19.50
N ALA A 76 0.24 -4.85 18.47
CA ALA A 76 -0.52 -6.11 18.62
C ALA A 76 0.31 -7.26 19.24
N GLY A 77 1.58 -7.00 19.59
CA GLY A 77 2.47 -7.95 20.25
C GLY A 77 3.50 -8.60 19.34
N GLY A 78 3.73 -8.04 18.15
CA GLY A 78 4.72 -8.54 17.18
C GLY A 78 4.36 -9.92 16.62
N ILE A 79 5.35 -10.65 16.12
CA ILE A 79 5.20 -11.99 15.54
C ILE A 79 5.24 -13.04 16.65
N LYS A 80 4.08 -13.55 17.05
CA LYS A 80 3.90 -14.41 18.22
C LYS A 80 4.63 -15.75 18.07
N SER A 81 4.57 -16.36 16.89
CA SER A 81 5.29 -17.60 16.60
C SER A 81 6.83 -17.48 16.72
N LEU A 82 7.34 -16.25 16.70
CA LEU A 82 8.74 -15.91 16.92
C LEU A 82 8.98 -15.27 18.31
N GLY A 83 8.17 -15.62 19.29
CA GLY A 83 8.31 -15.13 20.67
C GLY A 83 7.91 -13.67 20.87
N GLY A 84 7.04 -13.13 20.02
CA GLY A 84 6.61 -11.73 20.05
C GLY A 84 7.64 -10.79 19.41
N ALA A 85 8.44 -11.29 18.46
CA ALA A 85 9.47 -10.51 17.77
C ALA A 85 8.84 -9.30 17.06
N PRO A 86 9.31 -8.07 17.30
CA PRO A 86 8.82 -6.91 16.61
C PRO A 86 9.28 -6.91 15.15
N LEU A 87 8.45 -6.36 14.24
CA LEU A 87 8.88 -6.02 12.89
C LEU A 87 9.78 -4.79 12.93
N ASN A 88 10.81 -4.79 12.08
CA ASN A 88 11.67 -3.65 11.82
C ASN A 88 11.69 -3.36 10.32
N LEU A 89 11.25 -2.16 9.92
CA LEU A 89 11.23 -1.72 8.52
C LEU A 89 12.53 -1.04 8.15
N ILE A 90 13.22 -1.57 7.16
CA ILE A 90 14.43 -0.99 6.58
C ILE A 90 14.04 -0.36 5.23
N VAL A 91 13.99 0.97 5.21
CA VAL A 91 13.62 1.75 4.01
C VAL A 91 14.83 1.98 3.12
N SER A 92 14.66 1.82 1.82
CA SER A 92 15.62 2.19 0.79
C SER A 92 14.97 3.12 -0.23
N ASP A 93 15.60 4.26 -0.50
CA ASP A 93 15.15 5.22 -1.51
C ASP A 93 15.63 4.79 -2.89
N VAL A 94 14.68 4.48 -3.77
CA VAL A 94 14.97 4.11 -5.16
C VAL A 94 14.99 5.32 -6.10
N GLN A 95 14.89 6.54 -5.58
CA GLN A 95 15.10 7.83 -6.25
C GLN A 95 14.31 8.03 -7.56
N SER A 96 13.18 7.35 -7.71
CA SER A 96 12.38 7.35 -8.94
C SER A 96 13.15 6.89 -10.19
N ASP A 97 14.24 6.12 -10.01
CA ASP A 97 15.16 5.70 -11.08
C ASP A 97 15.34 4.18 -11.12
N THR A 98 15.30 3.60 -12.32
CA THR A 98 15.39 2.15 -12.52
C THR A 98 16.77 1.57 -12.22
N THR A 99 17.85 2.34 -12.51
CA THR A 99 19.23 1.92 -12.21
C THR A 99 19.48 1.93 -10.71
N VAL A 100 19.05 3.00 -10.04
CA VAL A 100 19.11 3.10 -8.57
C VAL A 100 18.25 2.00 -7.94
N THR A 101 17.05 1.72 -8.46
CA THR A 101 16.19 0.63 -7.97
C THR A 101 16.93 -0.71 -7.98
N ARG A 102 17.65 -1.03 -9.05
CA ARG A 102 18.46 -2.27 -9.13
C ARG A 102 19.52 -2.31 -8.03
N THR A 103 20.31 -1.26 -7.92
CA THR A 103 21.41 -1.17 -6.96
C THR A 103 20.90 -1.22 -5.51
N GLU A 104 19.86 -0.46 -5.21
CA GLU A 104 19.29 -0.39 -3.86
C GLU A 104 18.57 -1.68 -3.45
N THR A 105 17.95 -2.40 -4.39
CA THR A 105 17.36 -3.71 -4.13
C THR A 105 18.45 -4.73 -3.80
N ASP A 106 19.54 -4.80 -4.58
CA ASP A 106 20.68 -5.66 -4.32
C ASP A 106 21.32 -5.31 -2.97
N ARG A 107 21.56 -4.02 -2.71
CA ARG A 107 22.16 -3.55 -1.45
C ARG A 107 21.30 -3.94 -0.25
N LEU A 108 19.99 -3.70 -0.32
CA LEU A 108 19.05 -4.00 0.76
C LEU A 108 19.05 -5.49 1.12
N ILE A 109 19.02 -6.36 0.11
CA ILE A 109 19.01 -7.82 0.29
C ILE A 109 20.35 -8.31 0.89
N ASN A 110 21.49 -7.78 0.42
CA ASN A 110 22.80 -8.26 0.83
C ASN A 110 23.30 -7.68 2.17
N ALA A 111 22.87 -6.45 2.50
CA ALA A 111 23.31 -5.78 3.72
C ALA A 111 22.53 -6.18 4.97
N TYR A 112 21.31 -6.70 4.82
CA TYR A 112 20.41 -6.99 5.92
C TYR A 112 19.86 -8.41 5.84
N LYS A 113 19.61 -9.02 7.00
CA LYS A 113 18.87 -10.29 7.09
C LYS A 113 17.39 -10.01 6.96
N LEU A 114 16.89 -9.94 5.74
CA LEU A 114 15.48 -9.67 5.47
C LEU A 114 14.67 -10.96 5.37
N SER A 115 13.41 -10.92 5.79
CA SER A 115 12.44 -12.01 5.60
C SER A 115 11.59 -11.81 4.37
N ALA A 116 11.30 -10.57 3.99
CA ALA A 116 10.55 -10.17 2.81
C ALA A 116 10.82 -8.70 2.46
N ILE A 117 10.41 -8.30 1.26
CA ILE A 117 10.44 -6.92 0.79
C ILE A 117 9.03 -6.54 0.31
N HIS A 118 8.64 -5.28 0.49
CA HIS A 118 7.47 -4.71 -0.19
C HIS A 118 7.79 -3.34 -0.81
N GLY A 119 6.95 -2.91 -1.78
CA GLY A 119 7.14 -1.71 -2.59
C GLY A 119 7.35 -2.13 -4.04
N CYS A 120 7.97 -1.38 -4.83
CA CYS A 120 7.69 -0.07 -5.33
C CYS A 120 6.22 0.03 -5.80
N PHE A 121 5.64 1.19 -5.95
CA PHE A 121 4.31 1.32 -6.58
C PHE A 121 4.42 1.51 -8.10
N ALA A 122 5.45 2.24 -8.56
CA ALA A 122 5.66 2.50 -9.98
C ALA A 122 6.08 1.22 -10.74
N SER A 123 5.37 0.88 -11.81
CA SER A 123 5.55 -0.39 -12.51
C SER A 123 6.96 -0.58 -13.09
N ALA A 124 7.57 0.48 -13.63
CA ALA A 124 8.93 0.41 -14.16
C ALA A 124 9.96 0.05 -13.08
N LEU A 125 9.87 0.67 -11.91
CA LEU A 125 10.74 0.41 -10.77
C LEU A 125 10.50 -1.01 -10.22
N THR A 126 9.23 -1.40 -10.09
CA THR A 126 8.85 -2.71 -9.55
C THR A 126 9.30 -3.86 -10.43
N LEU A 127 9.25 -3.71 -11.75
CA LEU A 127 9.76 -4.73 -12.68
C LEU A 127 11.25 -5.01 -12.43
N ILE A 128 12.05 -3.96 -12.24
CA ILE A 128 13.48 -4.08 -11.91
C ILE A 128 13.69 -4.72 -10.54
N ALA A 129 12.99 -4.23 -9.50
CA ALA A 129 13.08 -4.81 -8.15
C ALA A 129 12.69 -6.30 -8.14
N SER A 130 11.64 -6.68 -8.91
CA SER A 130 11.19 -8.08 -9.01
C SER A 130 12.19 -9.00 -9.68
N GLU A 131 12.99 -8.50 -10.63
CA GLU A 131 14.09 -9.27 -11.23
C GLU A 131 15.20 -9.58 -10.24
N VAL A 132 15.58 -8.58 -9.44
CA VAL A 132 16.61 -8.74 -8.41
C VAL A 132 16.12 -9.68 -7.32
N ALA A 133 14.91 -9.47 -6.81
CA ALA A 133 14.29 -10.30 -5.78
C ALA A 133 14.14 -11.78 -6.22
N GLU A 134 13.76 -12.02 -7.48
CA GLU A 134 13.65 -13.37 -8.05
C GLU A 134 14.99 -14.10 -8.04
N ARG A 135 16.07 -13.44 -8.51
CA ARG A 135 17.43 -14.02 -8.50
C ARG A 135 17.93 -14.31 -7.10
N ALA A 136 17.63 -13.41 -6.15
CA ALA A 136 18.02 -13.54 -4.75
C ALA A 136 17.10 -14.49 -3.94
N LYS A 137 16.04 -15.02 -4.54
CA LYS A 137 15.01 -15.81 -3.86
C LYS A 137 14.39 -15.08 -2.65
N MET A 138 14.17 -13.78 -2.79
CA MET A 138 13.59 -12.89 -1.78
C MET A 138 12.12 -12.62 -2.11
N PRO A 139 11.15 -12.94 -1.23
CA PRO A 139 9.76 -12.63 -1.49
C PRO A 139 9.52 -11.11 -1.55
N LEU A 140 8.88 -10.68 -2.63
CA LEU A 140 8.49 -9.30 -2.90
C LEU A 140 6.97 -9.19 -3.01
N LEU A 141 6.35 -8.37 -2.17
CA LEU A 141 4.94 -7.99 -2.29
C LEU A 141 4.85 -6.59 -2.92
N THR A 142 3.92 -6.40 -3.84
CA THR A 142 3.77 -5.10 -4.51
C THR A 142 2.33 -4.79 -4.90
N GLY A 143 1.96 -3.49 -4.80
CA GLY A 143 0.72 -2.93 -5.32
C GLY A 143 0.82 -2.43 -6.77
N SER A 144 1.95 -2.62 -7.43
CA SER A 144 2.12 -2.22 -8.82
C SER A 144 1.21 -3.02 -9.77
N SER A 145 0.66 -2.34 -10.79
CA SER A 145 -0.41 -2.88 -11.63
C SER A 145 0.03 -3.58 -12.91
N SER A 146 1.30 -3.50 -13.34
CA SER A 146 1.74 -4.09 -14.61
C SER A 146 1.45 -5.59 -14.71
N ASP A 147 0.82 -6.03 -15.80
CA ASP A 147 0.51 -7.44 -16.06
C ASP A 147 1.75 -8.31 -16.28
N GLN A 148 2.93 -7.71 -16.45
CA GLN A 148 4.18 -8.43 -16.64
C GLN A 148 4.84 -8.90 -15.34
N LEU A 149 4.44 -8.35 -14.19
CA LEU A 149 5.11 -8.58 -12.89
C LEU A 149 5.19 -10.04 -12.47
N ASN A 150 4.19 -10.85 -12.80
CA ASN A 150 4.14 -12.25 -12.39
C ASN A 150 4.57 -13.23 -13.51
N LYS A 151 5.02 -12.71 -14.67
CA LYS A 151 5.52 -13.58 -15.74
C LYS A 151 6.88 -14.17 -15.32
N ASN A 152 6.92 -15.52 -15.18
CA ASN A 152 8.13 -16.27 -14.78
C ASN A 152 8.74 -15.77 -13.44
N ARG A 153 7.90 -15.35 -12.49
CA ARG A 153 8.30 -14.89 -11.15
C ARG A 153 7.65 -15.78 -10.10
N ARG A 154 8.46 -16.39 -9.24
CA ARG A 154 8.03 -17.26 -8.14
C ARG A 154 8.05 -16.55 -6.78
N TYR A 155 8.79 -15.44 -6.69
CA TYR A 155 9.00 -14.68 -5.47
C TYR A 155 8.27 -13.34 -5.49
N THR A 156 7.51 -13.03 -6.54
CA THR A 156 6.71 -11.80 -6.65
C THR A 156 5.23 -12.08 -6.40
N PHE A 157 4.67 -11.42 -5.41
CA PHE A 157 3.27 -11.53 -5.01
C PHE A 157 2.55 -10.20 -5.25
N THR A 158 1.37 -10.28 -5.88
CA THR A 158 0.58 -9.12 -6.26
C THR A 158 -0.84 -9.28 -5.70
N PRO A 159 -1.09 -8.69 -4.51
CA PRO A 159 -2.35 -8.85 -3.80
C PRO A 159 -3.51 -8.06 -4.40
N PHE A 160 -3.25 -7.11 -5.30
CA PHE A 160 -4.24 -6.20 -5.86
C PHE A 160 -4.44 -6.40 -7.36
N SER A 161 -5.45 -5.72 -7.91
CA SER A 161 -5.84 -5.79 -9.33
C SER A 161 -4.74 -5.30 -10.28
N ARG A 162 -4.85 -5.73 -11.53
CA ARG A 162 -3.89 -5.50 -12.59
C ARG A 162 -4.38 -4.43 -13.57
N ALA A 163 -3.45 -3.96 -14.40
CA ALA A 163 -3.75 -2.99 -15.45
C ALA A 163 -4.87 -3.43 -16.39
N SER A 164 -4.89 -4.72 -16.76
CA SER A 164 -5.97 -5.29 -17.58
C SER A 164 -7.34 -5.25 -16.88
N GLN A 165 -7.39 -5.44 -15.56
CA GLN A 165 -8.62 -5.34 -14.78
C GLN A 165 -9.05 -3.88 -14.59
N PHE A 166 -8.10 -2.93 -14.47
CA PHE A 166 -8.43 -1.50 -14.48
C PHE A 166 -9.15 -1.11 -15.77
N ALA A 167 -8.62 -1.56 -16.91
CA ALA A 167 -9.22 -1.30 -18.21
C ALA A 167 -10.67 -1.77 -18.28
N GLU A 168 -10.96 -2.97 -17.80
CA GLU A 168 -12.32 -3.51 -17.75
C GLU A 168 -13.25 -2.61 -16.91
N ALA A 169 -12.86 -2.24 -15.70
CA ALA A 169 -13.67 -1.40 -14.83
C ALA A 169 -13.89 0.01 -15.42
N GLN A 170 -12.86 0.63 -16.01
CA GLN A 170 -12.99 1.93 -16.67
C GLN A 170 -13.99 1.89 -17.83
N LEU A 171 -13.94 0.84 -18.66
CA LEU A 171 -14.85 0.66 -19.78
C LEU A 171 -16.30 0.43 -19.31
N GLN A 172 -16.50 -0.37 -18.26
CA GLN A 172 -17.82 -0.57 -17.65
C GLN A 172 -18.38 0.72 -17.08
N MET A 173 -17.56 1.51 -16.35
CA MET A 173 -17.98 2.79 -15.79
C MET A 173 -18.31 3.82 -16.87
N SER A 174 -17.61 3.84 -17.99
CA SER A 174 -17.90 4.76 -19.09
C SER A 174 -19.31 4.61 -19.63
N ARG A 175 -19.85 3.38 -19.60
CA ARG A 175 -21.22 3.08 -19.99
C ARG A 175 -22.28 3.51 -18.97
N LEU A 176 -21.88 3.77 -17.73
CA LEU A 176 -22.80 4.32 -16.72
C LEU A 176 -23.03 5.83 -16.92
N VAL A 177 -22.12 6.51 -17.63
CA VAL A 177 -22.16 7.96 -17.86
C VAL A 177 -22.45 8.33 -19.32
N SER A 178 -22.34 7.41 -20.26
CA SER A 178 -22.62 7.64 -21.68
C SER A 178 -23.20 6.39 -22.35
N ASP A 179 -24.29 6.55 -23.11
CA ASP A 179 -24.87 5.45 -23.91
C ASP A 179 -24.01 5.07 -25.13
N SER A 180 -23.16 5.99 -25.59
CA SER A 180 -22.28 5.81 -26.73
C SER A 180 -20.90 6.41 -26.43
N PRO A 181 -20.07 5.75 -25.58
CA PRO A 181 -18.79 6.29 -25.22
C PRO A 181 -17.81 6.28 -26.39
N LYS A 182 -17.34 7.47 -26.79
CA LYS A 182 -16.22 7.69 -27.73
C LYS A 182 -15.03 8.18 -26.92
N VAL A 183 -14.03 7.34 -26.77
CA VAL A 183 -12.94 7.55 -25.84
C VAL A 183 -11.66 7.97 -26.52
N ALA A 184 -11.07 9.07 -26.06
CA ALA A 184 -9.67 9.38 -26.28
C ALA A 184 -8.84 8.78 -25.12
N VAL A 185 -7.84 7.99 -25.43
CA VAL A 185 -6.87 7.46 -24.45
C VAL A 185 -5.56 8.21 -24.66
N ILE A 186 -5.09 8.92 -23.63
CA ILE A 186 -3.75 9.51 -23.59
C ILE A 186 -2.97 8.89 -22.42
N PHE A 187 -1.72 8.55 -22.64
CA PHE A 187 -0.99 7.81 -21.64
C PHE A 187 0.51 8.08 -21.66
N GLU A 188 1.12 8.06 -20.48
CA GLU A 188 2.57 8.06 -20.38
C GLU A 188 3.16 6.83 -21.04
N ASN A 189 4.21 7.00 -21.83
CA ASN A 189 4.98 5.91 -22.45
C ASN A 189 5.88 5.23 -21.38
N THR A 190 5.25 4.72 -20.32
CA THR A 190 5.87 3.98 -19.23
C THR A 190 5.29 2.58 -19.15
N ALA A 191 5.86 1.70 -18.33
CA ALA A 191 5.34 0.36 -18.12
C ALA A 191 3.90 0.36 -17.56
N PHE A 192 3.54 1.34 -16.72
CA PHE A 192 2.18 1.54 -16.22
C PHE A 192 1.23 2.03 -17.32
N GLY A 193 1.59 3.15 -17.95
CA GLY A 193 0.74 3.77 -18.98
C GLY A 193 0.47 2.83 -20.14
N THR A 194 1.51 2.19 -20.66
CA THR A 194 1.41 1.23 -21.80
C THR A 194 0.59 0.00 -21.43
N SER A 195 0.80 -0.59 -20.24
CA SER A 195 0.07 -1.79 -19.81
C SER A 195 -1.44 -1.51 -19.68
N THR A 196 -1.80 -0.42 -19.01
CA THR A 196 -3.19 -0.01 -18.81
C THR A 196 -3.87 0.33 -20.12
N SER A 197 -3.23 1.16 -20.95
CA SER A 197 -3.82 1.64 -22.21
C SER A 197 -3.99 0.54 -23.25
N ASN A 198 -3.05 -0.41 -23.33
CA ASN A 198 -3.23 -1.58 -24.20
C ASN A 198 -4.43 -2.42 -23.75
N GLY A 199 -4.60 -2.63 -22.43
CA GLY A 199 -5.79 -3.31 -21.91
C GLY A 199 -7.09 -2.61 -22.30
N LEU A 200 -7.12 -1.27 -22.24
CA LEU A 200 -8.27 -0.45 -22.70
C LEU A 200 -8.56 -0.68 -24.19
N ARG A 201 -7.56 -0.58 -25.03
CA ARG A 201 -7.71 -0.75 -26.48
C ARG A 201 -8.16 -2.16 -26.87
N GLU A 202 -7.61 -3.18 -26.21
CA GLU A 202 -7.93 -4.59 -26.50
C GLU A 202 -9.36 -4.97 -26.09
N GLN A 203 -9.88 -4.38 -25.01
CA GLN A 203 -11.18 -4.73 -24.43
C GLN A 203 -12.33 -3.83 -24.87
N ALA A 204 -12.06 -2.62 -25.40
CA ALA A 204 -13.02 -1.59 -25.67
C ALA A 204 -14.19 -2.05 -26.57
N SER A 205 -13.89 -2.69 -27.70
CA SER A 205 -14.90 -3.12 -28.66
C SER A 205 -15.86 -4.18 -28.06
N GLY A 206 -15.33 -5.11 -27.27
CA GLY A 206 -16.12 -6.10 -26.54
C GLY A 206 -17.03 -5.51 -25.46
N GLN A 207 -16.72 -4.28 -25.00
CA GLN A 207 -17.49 -3.54 -24.01
C GLN A 207 -18.42 -2.48 -24.63
N GLY A 208 -18.48 -2.39 -25.97
CA GLY A 208 -19.29 -1.40 -26.68
C GLY A 208 -18.78 0.04 -26.50
N VAL A 209 -17.47 0.22 -26.39
CA VAL A 209 -16.77 1.49 -26.27
C VAL A 209 -15.92 1.71 -27.54
N GLU A 210 -16.05 2.88 -28.17
CA GLU A 210 -15.25 3.25 -29.34
C GLU A 210 -14.00 4.02 -28.89
N VAL A 211 -12.81 3.51 -29.19
CA VAL A 211 -11.55 4.24 -28.97
C VAL A 211 -11.27 5.04 -30.25
N VAL A 212 -11.53 6.35 -30.21
CA VAL A 212 -11.36 7.27 -31.36
C VAL A 212 -9.96 7.89 -31.41
N MET A 213 -9.23 7.84 -30.29
CA MET A 213 -7.84 8.32 -30.21
C MET A 213 -7.05 7.47 -29.22
N PHE A 214 -5.80 7.16 -29.57
CA PHE A 214 -4.88 6.38 -28.73
C PHE A 214 -3.47 6.94 -28.85
N GLU A 215 -3.08 7.81 -27.91
CA GLU A 215 -1.89 8.64 -28.04
C GLU A 215 -0.95 8.49 -26.85
N PRO A 216 0.25 7.93 -27.03
CA PRO A 216 1.31 7.96 -26.03
C PRO A 216 1.96 9.33 -25.95
N TYR A 217 2.47 9.69 -24.77
CA TYR A 217 3.34 10.85 -24.61
C TYR A 217 4.52 10.51 -23.69
N SER A 218 5.61 11.26 -23.79
CA SER A 218 6.77 11.12 -22.90
C SER A 218 6.46 11.72 -21.54
N ALA A 219 6.70 10.96 -20.46
CA ALA A 219 6.53 11.46 -19.09
C ALA A 219 7.38 12.72 -18.85
N GLY A 220 6.88 13.60 -17.97
CA GLY A 220 7.52 14.89 -17.69
C GLY A 220 7.06 16.00 -18.63
N LEU A 221 5.75 16.06 -18.90
CA LEU A 221 5.15 17.13 -19.69
C LEU A 221 5.49 18.51 -19.12
N THR A 222 5.83 19.44 -20.00
CA THR A 222 5.93 20.88 -19.68
C THR A 222 4.71 21.65 -20.19
N ASP A 223 4.02 21.13 -21.22
CA ASP A 223 2.78 21.67 -21.78
C ASP A 223 1.91 20.51 -22.30
N ALA A 224 0.67 20.46 -21.84
CA ALA A 224 -0.32 19.47 -22.28
C ALA A 224 -1.23 19.98 -23.41
N SER A 225 -1.17 21.28 -23.77
CA SER A 225 -2.08 21.88 -24.76
C SER A 225 -2.07 21.17 -26.12
N PRO A 226 -0.92 20.72 -26.68
CA PRO A 226 -0.91 19.98 -27.93
C PRO A 226 -1.70 18.66 -27.87
N LEU A 227 -1.63 17.95 -26.74
CA LEU A 227 -2.41 16.72 -26.51
C LEU A 227 -3.91 17.03 -26.44
N ILE A 228 -4.30 18.08 -25.71
CA ILE A 228 -5.71 18.46 -25.55
C ILE A 228 -6.31 18.91 -26.89
N ASN A 229 -5.56 19.58 -27.75
CA ASN A 229 -5.98 19.91 -29.11
C ASN A 229 -6.26 18.65 -29.97
N LYS A 230 -5.42 17.61 -29.84
CA LYS A 230 -5.65 16.33 -30.50
C LYS A 230 -6.92 15.64 -29.94
N VAL A 231 -7.11 15.65 -28.61
CA VAL A 231 -8.34 15.12 -27.99
C VAL A 231 -9.58 15.82 -28.52
N ARG A 232 -9.58 17.16 -28.60
CA ARG A 232 -10.67 17.94 -29.19
C ARG A 232 -10.95 17.53 -30.64
N ALA A 233 -9.93 17.41 -31.45
CA ALA A 233 -10.04 17.06 -32.87
C ALA A 233 -10.53 15.62 -33.11
N SER A 234 -10.37 14.73 -32.13
CA SER A 234 -10.79 13.32 -32.23
C SER A 234 -12.30 13.11 -32.15
N GLY A 235 -13.05 14.10 -31.68
CA GLY A 235 -14.48 13.95 -31.44
C GLY A 235 -14.85 13.05 -30.28
N ALA A 236 -13.91 12.77 -29.37
CA ALA A 236 -14.15 12.01 -28.14
C ALA A 236 -15.13 12.76 -27.23
N ASN A 237 -16.03 12.03 -26.56
CA ASN A 237 -16.87 12.56 -25.49
C ASN A 237 -16.39 12.15 -24.09
N MET A 238 -15.32 11.33 -24.05
CA MET A 238 -14.69 10.92 -22.79
C MET A 238 -13.18 10.82 -22.96
N LEU A 239 -12.42 11.23 -21.95
CA LEU A 239 -10.97 11.15 -21.89
C LEU A 239 -10.54 10.14 -20.82
N PHE A 240 -9.64 9.23 -21.17
CA PHE A 240 -8.93 8.33 -20.27
C PHE A 240 -7.48 8.76 -20.15
N PRO A 241 -7.12 9.64 -19.22
CA PRO A 241 -5.73 10.00 -18.97
C PRO A 241 -5.08 8.95 -18.05
N VAL A 242 -4.09 8.23 -18.57
CA VAL A 242 -3.31 7.24 -17.79
C VAL A 242 -1.95 7.84 -17.49
N SER A 243 -1.86 8.50 -16.35
CA SER A 243 -0.74 9.37 -15.98
C SER A 243 -0.42 9.32 -14.51
N TYR A 244 0.84 9.57 -14.14
CA TYR A 244 1.21 9.91 -12.78
C TYR A 244 0.88 11.38 -12.47
N LEU A 245 1.04 11.77 -11.19
CA LEU A 245 0.48 12.99 -10.62
C LEU A 245 0.80 14.27 -11.40
N ASN A 246 2.09 14.53 -11.66
CA ASN A 246 2.53 15.82 -12.19
C ASN A 246 1.95 16.08 -13.59
N ASP A 247 2.04 15.09 -14.46
CA ASP A 247 1.51 15.18 -15.82
C ASP A 247 -0.01 15.22 -15.83
N LEU A 248 -0.66 14.44 -14.94
CA LEU A 248 -2.11 14.45 -14.82
C LEU A 248 -2.65 15.84 -14.42
N ILE A 249 -2.00 16.50 -13.46
CA ILE A 249 -2.38 17.88 -13.06
C ILE A 249 -2.29 18.83 -14.27
N LEU A 250 -1.23 18.74 -15.06
CA LEU A 250 -1.06 19.57 -16.27
C LEU A 250 -2.15 19.28 -17.30
N ILE A 251 -2.47 18.00 -17.53
CA ILE A 251 -3.53 17.57 -18.45
C ILE A 251 -4.88 18.14 -18.01
N ILE A 252 -5.26 18.00 -16.75
CA ILE A 252 -6.55 18.50 -16.23
C ILE A 252 -6.64 20.02 -16.32
N ARG A 253 -5.55 20.72 -15.98
CA ARG A 253 -5.48 22.19 -16.11
C ARG A 253 -5.60 22.62 -17.58
N ALA A 254 -4.90 21.95 -18.48
CA ALA A 254 -4.97 22.25 -19.93
C ALA A 254 -6.37 22.02 -20.51
N ILE A 255 -7.10 20.98 -20.10
CA ILE A 255 -8.50 20.73 -20.47
C ILE A 255 -9.34 21.96 -20.11
N ARG A 256 -9.23 22.46 -18.89
CA ARG A 256 -10.01 23.62 -18.41
C ARG A 256 -9.58 24.92 -19.10
N GLN A 257 -8.29 25.17 -19.22
CA GLN A 257 -7.75 26.38 -19.89
C GLN A 257 -8.17 26.46 -21.36
N ASN A 258 -8.26 25.31 -22.04
CA ASN A 258 -8.71 25.24 -23.43
C ASN A 258 -10.27 25.19 -23.54
N GLY A 259 -11.03 25.25 -22.45
CA GLY A 259 -12.49 25.17 -22.49
C GLY A 259 -13.01 23.88 -23.16
N LEU A 260 -12.34 22.75 -22.91
CA LEU A 260 -12.81 21.46 -23.42
C LEU A 260 -13.75 20.83 -22.40
N GLU A 261 -15.03 20.73 -22.78
CA GLU A 261 -16.04 19.99 -22.00
C GLU A 261 -15.99 18.52 -22.42
N ILE A 262 -15.49 17.66 -21.53
CA ILE A 262 -15.30 16.23 -21.77
C ILE A 262 -15.38 15.49 -20.44
N ALA A 263 -16.07 14.35 -20.44
CA ALA A 263 -16.06 13.45 -19.28
C ALA A 263 -14.64 12.87 -19.08
N ILE A 264 -14.21 12.74 -17.84
CA ILE A 264 -12.88 12.22 -17.51
C ILE A 264 -13.03 10.98 -16.64
N ASN A 265 -12.39 9.88 -17.06
CA ASN A 265 -12.29 8.65 -16.31
C ASN A 265 -10.81 8.28 -16.18
N GLY A 266 -10.18 8.76 -15.09
CA GLY A 266 -8.76 8.57 -14.84
C GLY A 266 -8.41 7.12 -14.52
N GLY A 267 -7.19 6.73 -14.87
CA GLY A 267 -6.58 5.52 -14.34
C GLY A 267 -6.19 5.73 -12.87
N SER A 268 -5.79 4.67 -12.19
CA SER A 268 -4.97 4.73 -10.98
C SER A 268 -3.78 5.72 -11.16
N GLY A 269 -2.74 5.62 -10.43
CA GLY A 269 -1.58 6.49 -10.63
C GLY A 269 -1.73 7.82 -9.92
N GLY A 270 -1.70 8.90 -10.67
CA GLY A 270 -1.79 10.25 -10.11
C GLY A 270 -3.18 10.67 -9.65
N PHE A 271 -4.22 9.98 -10.13
CA PHE A 271 -5.63 10.36 -9.91
C PHE A 271 -6.11 10.11 -8.46
N VAL A 272 -5.61 9.07 -7.82
CA VAL A 272 -6.14 8.53 -6.55
C VAL A 272 -5.42 9.01 -5.29
N ILE A 273 -4.66 10.09 -5.39
CA ILE A 273 -3.85 10.63 -4.29
C ILE A 273 -4.35 12.01 -3.84
N PRO A 274 -4.23 12.34 -2.54
CA PRO A 274 -4.72 13.61 -2.00
C PRO A 274 -4.18 14.83 -2.75
N ASP A 275 -2.92 14.78 -3.17
CA ASP A 275 -2.26 15.90 -3.86
C ASP A 275 -2.86 16.21 -5.24
N PHE A 276 -3.54 15.26 -5.88
CA PHE A 276 -4.29 15.55 -7.09
C PHE A 276 -5.36 16.61 -6.82
N TYR A 277 -6.27 16.35 -5.88
CA TYR A 277 -7.35 17.29 -5.57
C TYR A 277 -6.84 18.60 -4.97
N LYS A 278 -5.81 18.56 -4.12
CA LYS A 278 -5.15 19.76 -3.59
C LYS A 278 -4.65 20.70 -4.70
N ASN A 279 -4.20 20.12 -5.84
CA ASN A 279 -3.63 20.88 -6.94
C ASN A 279 -4.65 21.32 -8.00
N VAL A 280 -5.71 20.53 -8.22
CA VAL A 280 -6.74 20.88 -9.23
C VAL A 280 -7.97 21.55 -8.60
N GLY A 281 -8.17 21.40 -7.29
CA GLY A 281 -9.29 22.01 -6.55
C GLY A 281 -10.64 21.52 -7.05
N SER A 282 -11.63 22.40 -7.07
CA SER A 282 -13.00 22.09 -7.50
C SER A 282 -13.14 21.58 -8.94
N VAL A 283 -12.10 21.76 -9.76
CA VAL A 283 -12.02 21.18 -11.11
C VAL A 283 -11.95 19.64 -11.07
N GLY A 284 -11.44 19.09 -9.97
CA GLY A 284 -11.44 17.65 -9.73
C GLY A 284 -12.78 17.06 -9.29
N GLU A 285 -13.74 17.90 -8.89
CA GLU A 285 -15.03 17.44 -8.40
C GLU A 285 -15.81 16.70 -9.47
N GLY A 286 -16.36 15.54 -9.13
CA GLY A 286 -17.11 14.67 -10.02
C GLY A 286 -16.27 13.84 -10.99
N LEU A 287 -14.96 14.04 -11.09
CA LEU A 287 -14.11 13.24 -11.97
C LEU A 287 -14.07 11.78 -11.52
N LEU A 288 -14.19 10.88 -12.51
CA LEU A 288 -14.17 9.43 -12.31
C LEU A 288 -12.76 8.88 -12.46
N GLY A 289 -12.53 7.73 -11.83
CA GLY A 289 -11.31 6.96 -12.00
C GLY A 289 -11.45 5.53 -11.47
N VAL A 290 -10.37 4.79 -11.54
CA VAL A 290 -10.27 3.43 -10.97
C VAL A 290 -9.10 3.34 -10.00
N ALA A 291 -9.26 2.47 -9.02
CA ALA A 291 -8.24 2.17 -8.02
C ALA A 291 -8.21 0.67 -7.73
N HIS A 292 -7.08 0.14 -7.31
CA HIS A 292 -7.02 -1.21 -6.79
C HIS A 292 -7.43 -1.30 -5.31
N TRP A 293 -7.53 -0.16 -4.64
CA TRP A 293 -7.95 -0.01 -3.26
C TRP A 293 -8.40 1.44 -3.00
N ASN A 294 -9.38 1.61 -2.12
CA ASN A 294 -9.74 2.93 -1.59
C ASN A 294 -9.98 2.82 -0.09
N HIS A 295 -9.84 3.93 0.62
CA HIS A 295 -9.91 3.99 2.07
C HIS A 295 -11.29 3.70 2.67
N ASP A 296 -12.33 3.67 1.87
CA ASP A 296 -13.72 3.44 2.29
C ASP A 296 -14.27 2.04 1.95
N VAL A 297 -13.50 1.19 1.26
CA VAL A 297 -13.98 -0.10 0.73
C VAL A 297 -14.55 -1.05 1.80
N ASN A 298 -14.05 -1.01 3.02
CA ASN A 298 -14.56 -1.78 4.15
C ASN A 298 -14.16 -1.17 5.50
N ALA A 299 -14.68 -1.73 6.60
CA ALA A 299 -14.45 -1.21 7.96
C ALA A 299 -12.97 -1.21 8.39
N ASP A 300 -12.19 -2.22 7.98
CA ASP A 300 -10.76 -2.27 8.31
C ASP A 300 -10.00 -1.16 7.56
N ALA A 301 -10.33 -0.91 6.29
CA ALA A 301 -9.76 0.18 5.50
C ALA A 301 -10.10 1.56 6.12
N GLN A 302 -11.35 1.76 6.51
CA GLN A 302 -11.79 2.99 7.18
C GLN A 302 -11.03 3.24 8.49
N LYS A 303 -10.90 2.22 9.34
CA LYS A 303 -10.18 2.31 10.60
C LYS A 303 -8.71 2.66 10.42
N VAL A 304 -8.05 2.07 9.44
CA VAL A 304 -6.64 2.41 9.12
C VAL A 304 -6.55 3.84 8.59
N ASN A 305 -7.49 4.24 7.72
CA ASN A 305 -7.55 5.59 7.21
C ASN A 305 -7.71 6.65 8.32
N GLU A 306 -8.58 6.40 9.30
CA GLU A 306 -8.73 7.29 10.47
C GLU A 306 -7.42 7.44 11.24
N ASN A 307 -6.71 6.33 11.50
CA ASN A 307 -5.40 6.36 12.14
C ASN A 307 -4.36 7.13 11.32
N TYR A 308 -4.35 6.92 10.01
CA TYR A 308 -3.45 7.62 9.11
C TYR A 308 -3.75 9.12 9.04
N LYS A 309 -5.04 9.50 8.87
CA LYS A 309 -5.49 10.90 8.90
C LYS A 309 -5.09 11.61 10.20
N LYS A 310 -5.24 10.94 11.33
CA LYS A 310 -4.86 11.49 12.64
C LYS A 310 -3.36 11.77 12.75
N GLN A 311 -2.53 10.93 12.14
CA GLN A 311 -1.07 11.00 12.24
C GLN A 311 -0.45 11.89 11.18
N TYR A 312 -0.99 11.90 9.95
CA TYR A 312 -0.39 12.56 8.80
C TYR A 312 -1.24 13.68 8.16
N GLY A 313 -2.47 13.88 8.60
CA GLY A 313 -3.32 15.01 8.19
C GLY A 313 -4.02 14.86 6.83
N GLU A 314 -3.93 13.70 6.19
CA GLU A 314 -4.53 13.41 4.89
C GLU A 314 -5.10 11.99 4.85
N PHE A 315 -5.97 11.68 3.89
CA PHE A 315 -6.51 10.33 3.75
C PHE A 315 -5.46 9.34 3.24
N LEU A 316 -5.63 8.07 3.61
CA LEU A 316 -4.80 6.97 3.17
C LEU A 316 -5.17 6.62 1.72
N PHE A 317 -4.27 6.89 0.79
CA PHE A 317 -4.50 6.66 -0.63
C PHE A 317 -4.13 5.24 -1.07
N GLU A 318 -4.51 4.88 -2.29
CA GLU A 318 -4.43 3.55 -2.89
C GLU A 318 -3.13 2.78 -2.59
N TYR A 319 -1.98 3.32 -2.97
CA TYR A 319 -0.69 2.62 -2.79
C TYR A 319 -0.28 2.50 -1.33
N ALA A 320 -0.54 3.54 -0.57
CA ALA A 320 -0.24 3.59 0.85
C ALA A 320 -1.10 2.59 1.62
N GLY A 321 -2.42 2.52 1.33
CA GLY A 321 -3.30 1.50 1.88
C GLY A 321 -2.89 0.09 1.50
N GLY A 322 -2.50 -0.08 0.24
CA GLY A 322 -1.96 -1.35 -0.24
C GLY A 322 -0.73 -1.83 0.55
N LEU A 323 0.16 -0.94 0.95
CA LEU A 323 1.34 -1.28 1.76
C LEU A 323 0.98 -1.69 3.19
N VAL A 324 -0.06 -1.10 3.77
CA VAL A 324 -0.57 -1.58 5.06
C VAL A 324 -1.00 -3.04 4.94
N ALA A 325 -1.84 -3.37 3.96
CA ALA A 325 -2.27 -4.76 3.74
C ALA A 325 -1.08 -5.71 3.50
N GLN A 326 -0.12 -5.30 2.67
CA GLN A 326 1.09 -6.10 2.38
C GLN A 326 1.93 -6.36 3.64
N THR A 327 2.08 -5.38 4.53
CA THR A 327 2.78 -5.55 5.81
C THR A 327 2.09 -6.61 6.68
N PHE A 328 0.76 -6.58 6.75
CA PHE A 328 -0.01 -7.60 7.49
C PHE A 328 0.03 -8.97 6.81
N MET A 329 0.09 -9.04 5.48
CA MET A 329 0.32 -10.32 4.77
C MET A 329 1.69 -10.90 5.08
N ILE A 330 2.74 -10.06 5.15
CA ILE A 330 4.08 -10.50 5.57
C ILE A 330 4.05 -10.98 7.03
N ALA A 331 3.38 -10.26 7.93
CA ALA A 331 3.24 -10.67 9.32
C ALA A 331 2.53 -12.02 9.47
N ASP A 332 1.43 -12.24 8.73
CA ASP A 332 0.71 -13.52 8.72
C ASP A 332 1.58 -14.66 8.13
N ALA A 333 2.35 -14.37 7.09
CA ALA A 333 3.29 -15.35 6.53
C ALA A 333 4.41 -15.71 7.50
N LEU A 334 4.94 -14.76 8.26
CA LEU A 334 5.92 -15.00 9.33
C LEU A 334 5.33 -15.85 10.46
N GLU A 335 4.09 -15.57 10.87
CA GLU A 335 3.36 -16.39 11.87
C GLU A 335 3.22 -17.84 11.41
N ARG A 336 2.79 -18.06 10.16
CA ARG A 336 2.61 -19.41 9.59
C ARG A 336 3.93 -20.13 9.38
N ALA A 337 4.96 -19.44 8.93
CA ALA A 337 6.28 -19.99 8.70
C ALA A 337 7.00 -20.33 10.03
N ALA A 338 6.66 -19.64 11.11
CA ALA A 338 7.41 -19.63 12.38
C ALA A 338 8.92 -19.49 12.15
N SER A 339 9.31 -18.65 11.18
CA SER A 339 10.68 -18.51 10.69
C SER A 339 10.89 -17.17 9.99
N THR A 340 12.10 -16.64 10.08
CA THR A 340 12.56 -15.46 9.34
C THR A 340 13.25 -15.82 8.01
N ASP A 341 13.34 -17.11 7.68
CA ASP A 341 13.95 -17.59 6.43
C ASP A 341 13.08 -17.17 5.23
N PRO A 342 13.65 -16.44 4.23
CA PRO A 342 12.88 -15.92 3.09
C PRO A 342 12.16 -17.01 2.29
N GLN A 343 12.76 -18.21 2.16
CA GLN A 343 12.12 -19.31 1.42
C GLN A 343 10.87 -19.81 2.16
N LYS A 344 10.94 -19.97 3.49
CA LYS A 344 9.79 -20.39 4.29
C LYS A 344 8.68 -19.33 4.29
N VAL A 345 9.06 -18.06 4.36
CA VAL A 345 8.11 -16.93 4.25
C VAL A 345 7.46 -16.90 2.87
N ARG A 346 8.23 -17.10 1.81
CA ARG A 346 7.71 -17.23 0.43
C ARG A 346 6.70 -18.38 0.32
N ASP A 347 7.00 -19.53 0.90
CA ASP A 347 6.14 -20.70 0.83
C ASP A 347 4.84 -20.46 1.63
N ALA A 348 4.92 -19.80 2.80
CA ALA A 348 3.76 -19.37 3.58
C ALA A 348 2.91 -18.35 2.81
N LEU A 349 3.52 -17.37 2.13
CA LEU A 349 2.81 -16.43 1.24
C LEU A 349 2.09 -17.16 0.11
N SER A 350 2.73 -18.15 -0.53
CA SER A 350 2.12 -18.89 -1.65
C SER A 350 0.88 -19.69 -1.28
N THR A 351 0.71 -19.99 0.00
CA THR A 351 -0.44 -20.73 0.55
C THR A 351 -1.37 -19.82 1.38
N LEU A 352 -1.13 -18.51 1.35
CA LEU A 352 -1.96 -17.53 2.08
C LEU A 352 -3.41 -17.63 1.58
N ASP A 353 -4.33 -17.78 2.52
CA ASP A 353 -5.78 -17.76 2.29
C ASP A 353 -6.42 -17.09 3.50
N VAL A 354 -6.77 -15.81 3.37
CA VAL A 354 -7.31 -14.96 4.43
C VAL A 354 -8.53 -14.20 3.95
N SER A 355 -9.52 -14.04 4.83
CA SER A 355 -10.81 -13.41 4.54
C SER A 355 -11.25 -12.39 5.59
N SER A 356 -10.32 -11.92 6.43
CA SER A 356 -10.60 -10.93 7.46
C SER A 356 -9.32 -10.22 7.91
N GLY A 357 -9.48 -9.10 8.61
CA GLY A 357 -8.39 -8.30 9.15
C GLY A 357 -7.63 -7.51 8.08
N TYR A 358 -6.61 -6.79 8.52
CA TYR A 358 -5.90 -5.83 7.67
C TYR A 358 -5.19 -6.46 6.46
N ALA A 359 -4.78 -7.73 6.51
CA ALA A 359 -4.23 -8.44 5.35
C ALA A 359 -5.27 -8.58 4.22
N ALA A 360 -6.57 -8.69 4.57
CA ALA A 360 -7.67 -8.86 3.63
C ALA A 360 -8.47 -7.58 3.37
N MET A 361 -7.96 -6.40 3.73
CA MET A 361 -8.69 -5.13 3.60
C MET A 361 -8.79 -4.57 2.17
N GLY A 362 -8.43 -5.36 1.16
CA GLY A 362 -8.69 -5.05 -0.26
C GLY A 362 -10.16 -5.18 -0.64
N PRO A 363 -10.55 -4.73 -1.84
CA PRO A 363 -11.86 -5.00 -2.39
C PRO A 363 -12.19 -6.50 -2.35
N GLY A 364 -13.44 -6.84 -2.02
CA GLY A 364 -13.87 -8.23 -1.84
C GLY A 364 -13.43 -8.90 -0.53
N GLY A 365 -12.60 -8.25 0.31
CA GLY A 365 -12.27 -8.74 1.66
C GLY A 365 -11.53 -10.06 1.72
N LYS A 366 -10.81 -10.46 0.66
CA LYS A 366 -10.14 -11.77 0.56
C LYS A 366 -8.81 -11.69 -0.15
N VAL A 367 -7.84 -12.47 0.33
CA VAL A 367 -6.56 -12.68 -0.34
C VAL A 367 -6.23 -14.16 -0.40
N LYS A 368 -6.00 -14.66 -1.60
CA LYS A 368 -5.47 -15.98 -1.86
C LYS A 368 -4.60 -15.93 -3.10
N PHE A 369 -3.35 -16.28 -2.96
CA PHE A 369 -2.45 -16.30 -4.10
C PHE A 369 -2.61 -17.58 -4.93
N GLY A 370 -2.80 -17.38 -6.24
CA GLY A 370 -2.71 -18.46 -7.22
C GLY A 370 -1.26 -18.89 -7.48
N PRO A 371 -1.04 -19.93 -8.29
CA PRO A 371 0.29 -20.46 -8.58
C PRO A 371 1.29 -19.43 -9.14
N ASN A 372 0.77 -18.38 -9.74
CA ASN A 372 1.56 -17.29 -10.32
C ASN A 372 1.78 -16.09 -9.37
N GLY A 373 1.43 -16.23 -8.08
CA GLY A 373 1.58 -15.16 -7.09
C GLY A 373 0.58 -14.00 -7.22
N LYS A 374 -0.47 -14.13 -8.03
CA LYS A 374 -1.57 -13.17 -8.13
C LYS A 374 -2.68 -13.53 -7.14
N ASN A 375 -3.24 -12.53 -6.48
CA ASN A 375 -4.47 -12.74 -5.72
C ASN A 375 -5.63 -13.04 -6.67
N ILE A 376 -6.26 -14.22 -6.51
CA ILE A 376 -7.35 -14.68 -7.38
C ILE A 376 -8.68 -13.92 -7.14
N TYR A 377 -8.81 -13.22 -6.02
CA TYR A 377 -9.99 -12.43 -5.67
C TYR A 377 -9.81 -10.93 -5.95
N ALA A 378 -8.62 -10.51 -6.40
CA ALA A 378 -8.36 -9.11 -6.65
C ALA A 378 -9.21 -8.57 -7.79
N HIS A 379 -9.91 -7.47 -7.53
CA HIS A 379 -10.63 -6.67 -8.52
C HIS A 379 -10.46 -5.17 -8.19
N PRO A 380 -10.55 -4.29 -9.18
CA PRO A 380 -10.47 -2.86 -8.95
C PRO A 380 -11.83 -2.32 -8.48
N VAL A 381 -11.80 -1.12 -7.92
CA VAL A 381 -12.98 -0.32 -7.64
C VAL A 381 -12.98 0.93 -8.50
N GLY A 382 -14.16 1.36 -8.91
CA GLY A 382 -14.38 2.67 -9.50
C GLY A 382 -14.53 3.71 -8.41
N VAL A 383 -13.88 4.83 -8.59
CA VAL A 383 -13.85 5.91 -7.62
C VAL A 383 -14.27 7.23 -8.26
N GLN A 384 -14.79 8.14 -7.45
CA GLN A 384 -15.16 9.49 -7.87
C GLN A 384 -14.74 10.49 -6.81
N TRP A 385 -14.17 11.62 -7.25
CA TRP A 385 -13.93 12.74 -6.35
C TRP A 385 -15.27 13.39 -5.99
N GLN A 386 -15.62 13.37 -4.71
CA GLN A 386 -16.86 13.93 -4.17
C GLN A 386 -16.55 14.73 -2.89
N HIS A 387 -16.87 16.01 -2.90
CA HIS A 387 -16.66 16.91 -1.75
C HIS A 387 -15.20 16.95 -1.27
N GLY A 388 -14.24 16.80 -2.19
CA GLY A 388 -12.80 16.84 -1.89
C GLY A 388 -12.24 15.55 -1.30
N ASP A 389 -13.03 14.47 -1.25
CA ASP A 389 -12.60 13.13 -0.84
C ASP A 389 -12.86 12.12 -1.98
N LEU A 390 -12.23 10.97 -1.94
CA LEU A 390 -12.34 9.95 -2.98
C LEU A 390 -13.32 8.86 -2.53
N ALA A 391 -14.50 8.83 -3.15
CA ALA A 391 -15.56 7.88 -2.82
C ALA A 391 -15.55 6.68 -3.75
N THR A 392 -15.74 5.47 -3.21
CA THR A 392 -15.95 4.25 -4.01
C THR A 392 -17.39 4.22 -4.53
N VAL A 393 -17.55 4.18 -5.86
CA VAL A 393 -18.85 4.26 -6.55
C VAL A 393 -19.17 3.04 -7.43
N PHE A 394 -18.17 2.15 -7.65
CA PHE A 394 -18.33 0.95 -8.50
C PHE A 394 -17.35 -0.15 -8.06
N PRO A 395 -17.69 -1.45 -8.23
CA PRO A 395 -18.99 -1.99 -8.62
C PRO A 395 -20.05 -1.79 -7.52
N LYS A 396 -21.31 -2.09 -7.80
CA LYS A 396 -22.42 -1.83 -6.88
C LYS A 396 -22.25 -2.46 -5.49
N GLU A 397 -21.67 -3.64 -5.42
CA GLU A 397 -21.39 -4.40 -4.18
C GLU A 397 -20.34 -3.71 -3.30
N ASP A 398 -19.38 -3.03 -3.91
CA ASP A 398 -18.30 -2.31 -3.20
C ASP A 398 -18.62 -0.80 -3.02
N ALA A 399 -19.63 -0.27 -3.71
CA ALA A 399 -19.98 1.15 -3.66
C ALA A 399 -20.32 1.62 -2.24
N ARG A 400 -19.79 2.78 -1.88
CA ARG A 400 -20.01 3.47 -0.59
C ARG A 400 -20.72 4.80 -0.77
N ALA A 401 -20.77 5.29 -2.00
CA ALA A 401 -21.50 6.49 -2.38
C ALA A 401 -22.20 6.29 -3.74
N PRO A 402 -23.26 7.04 -4.04
CA PRO A 402 -23.84 7.02 -5.37
C PRO A 402 -22.89 7.67 -6.38
N LEU A 403 -22.95 7.19 -7.63
CA LEU A 403 -22.31 7.86 -8.75
C LEU A 403 -23.01 9.20 -9.01
N LEU A 404 -22.30 10.31 -8.88
CA LEU A 404 -22.81 11.63 -9.26
C LEU A 404 -22.68 11.79 -10.77
N LYS A 405 -23.79 12.14 -11.43
CA LYS A 405 -23.77 12.53 -12.85
C LYS A 405 -23.28 13.99 -12.92
N THR A 406 -22.15 14.21 -13.55
CA THR A 406 -21.53 15.52 -13.81
C THR A 406 -21.78 15.94 -15.26
#